data_0ed379343f8a7978ef5f5d9253c654aa
#
_entry.id   0ed379343f8a7978ef5f5d9253c654aa
#
_cell.length_a   1.000
_cell.length_b   1.000
_cell.length_c   1.000
_cell.angle_alpha   90.00
_cell.angle_beta   90.00
_cell.angle_gamma   90.00
#
_symmetry.space_group_name_H-M   'P 1'
#
loop_
_entity.id
_entity.type
_entity.pdbx_description
1 polymer ?
#
loop_
_entity_poly.entity_id
_entity_poly.type
_entity_poly.pdbx_seq_one_letter_code
_entity_poly.pdbx_strand_id
1 'polypeptide(L)'
;MAASADRARLARRLTVEHGDPETAEAVAADLDDGLLELVIAVSGGEIESSPALSSTPPTMADDEVDSLWLFSWGYRIDPAAGIAPVGLTDTPPPFAVLQPGPVNAAIARTATAFVANRPVPIIAQWEIARELDCLGTRDVISVEPVQEPDGTQRYLSTPDEVTVGQQLAADAGVTVGRAGVITFSALAFPGVMAARQGGLDAAVPVGAVLPTEYDPESGQLWTRSLEAWLPVDLFGRAILNG
;
A
#
# COMPACT_ATOMS: atom_id res chain seq x y z
N MET A 1 13.76 -16.15 -27.33
CA MET A 1 12.73 -17.22 -27.19
C MET A 1 12.40 -17.47 -25.71
N ALA A 2 13.36 -17.62 -24.80
CA ALA A 2 13.07 -17.83 -23.35
C ALA A 2 12.32 -16.64 -22.73
N ALA A 3 12.80 -15.41 -22.88
CA ALA A 3 12.14 -14.21 -22.33
C ALA A 3 10.68 -14.04 -22.80
N SER A 4 10.36 -14.41 -24.06
CA SER A 4 8.98 -14.36 -24.54
C SER A 4 8.07 -15.39 -23.85
N ALA A 5 8.62 -16.57 -23.53
CA ALA A 5 7.86 -17.59 -22.79
C ALA A 5 7.62 -17.16 -21.34
N ASP A 6 8.60 -16.54 -20.68
CA ASP A 6 8.50 -16.08 -19.30
C ASP A 6 7.55 -14.88 -19.18
N ARG A 7 7.54 -13.95 -20.15
CA ARG A 7 6.53 -12.88 -20.22
C ARG A 7 5.12 -13.44 -20.34
N ALA A 8 4.92 -14.47 -21.16
CA ALA A 8 3.61 -15.11 -21.27
C ALA A 8 3.19 -15.84 -19.98
N ARG A 9 4.13 -16.43 -19.23
CA ARG A 9 3.87 -17.03 -17.92
C ARG A 9 3.49 -15.96 -16.89
N LEU A 10 4.21 -14.83 -16.90
CA LEU A 10 3.92 -13.68 -16.03
C LEU A 10 2.53 -13.11 -16.34
N ALA A 11 2.19 -12.88 -17.60
CA ALA A 11 0.87 -12.41 -18.01
C ALA A 11 -0.24 -13.31 -17.46
N ARG A 12 -0.12 -14.64 -17.60
CA ARG A 12 -1.09 -15.57 -17.01
C ARG A 12 -1.17 -15.46 -15.50
N ARG A 13 -0.03 -15.34 -14.81
CA ARG A 13 -0.02 -15.15 -13.35
C ARG A 13 -0.74 -13.88 -12.95
N LEU A 14 -0.42 -12.74 -13.54
CA LEU A 14 -1.05 -11.46 -13.26
C LEU A 14 -2.56 -11.49 -13.57
N THR A 15 -2.97 -12.18 -14.64
CA THR A 15 -4.40 -12.39 -14.95
C THR A 15 -5.11 -13.15 -13.83
N VAL A 16 -4.50 -14.20 -13.29
CA VAL A 16 -5.08 -14.96 -12.17
C VAL A 16 -5.20 -14.11 -10.91
N GLU A 17 -4.19 -13.30 -10.62
CA GLU A 17 -4.15 -12.49 -9.40
C GLU A 17 -5.09 -11.26 -9.46
N HIS A 18 -5.27 -10.66 -10.63
CA HIS A 18 -5.94 -9.36 -10.76
C HIS A 18 -7.23 -9.40 -11.60
N GLY A 19 -7.49 -10.50 -12.31
CA GLY A 19 -8.71 -10.68 -13.10
C GLY A 19 -8.78 -9.83 -14.38
N ASP A 20 -7.68 -9.17 -14.79
CA ASP A 20 -7.60 -8.29 -15.95
C ASP A 20 -6.53 -8.80 -16.93
N PRO A 21 -6.92 -9.61 -17.92
CA PRO A 21 -5.98 -10.19 -18.88
C PRO A 21 -5.35 -9.16 -19.82
N GLU A 22 -6.06 -8.09 -20.19
CA GLU A 22 -5.56 -7.06 -21.10
C GLU A 22 -4.42 -6.28 -20.45
N THR A 23 -4.63 -5.78 -19.24
CA THR A 23 -3.60 -5.12 -18.45
C THR A 23 -2.43 -6.06 -18.14
N ALA A 24 -2.69 -7.31 -17.79
CA ALA A 24 -1.65 -8.30 -17.49
C ALA A 24 -0.74 -8.58 -18.69
N GLU A 25 -1.32 -8.70 -19.89
CA GLU A 25 -0.56 -8.90 -21.14
C GLU A 25 0.28 -7.66 -21.49
N ALA A 26 -0.31 -6.45 -21.40
CA ALA A 26 0.39 -5.19 -21.67
C ALA A 26 1.58 -5.01 -20.72
N VAL A 27 1.38 -5.15 -19.42
CA VAL A 27 2.45 -5.01 -18.42
C VAL A 27 3.55 -6.05 -18.63
N ALA A 28 3.21 -7.32 -18.86
CA ALA A 28 4.21 -8.36 -19.09
C ALA A 28 5.00 -8.13 -20.39
N ALA A 29 4.38 -7.57 -21.43
CA ALA A 29 5.04 -7.25 -22.70
C ALA A 29 6.04 -6.10 -22.54
N ASP A 30 5.69 -5.05 -21.81
CA ASP A 30 6.45 -3.81 -21.67
C ASP A 30 7.43 -3.83 -20.47
N LEU A 31 7.39 -4.89 -19.63
CA LEU A 31 8.25 -5.00 -18.47
C LEU A 31 9.73 -4.96 -18.88
N ASP A 32 10.54 -4.19 -18.15
CA ASP A 32 11.99 -4.16 -18.34
C ASP A 32 12.61 -5.56 -18.16
N ASP A 33 13.60 -5.90 -18.99
CA ASP A 33 14.23 -7.23 -18.96
C ASP A 33 14.92 -7.52 -17.62
N GLY A 34 15.53 -6.52 -16.98
CA GLY A 34 16.15 -6.68 -15.67
C GLY A 34 15.11 -6.96 -14.57
N LEU A 35 13.96 -6.30 -14.63
CA LEU A 35 12.87 -6.58 -13.70
C LEU A 35 12.26 -7.96 -13.96
N LEU A 36 12.13 -8.40 -15.21
CA LEU A 36 11.68 -9.74 -15.53
C LEU A 36 12.65 -10.81 -14.95
N GLU A 37 13.96 -10.60 -15.08
CA GLU A 37 14.97 -11.49 -14.48
C GLU A 37 14.83 -11.56 -12.94
N LEU A 38 14.60 -10.43 -12.28
CA LEU A 38 14.33 -10.41 -10.84
C LEU A 38 13.05 -11.17 -10.47
N VAL A 39 11.97 -11.01 -11.23
CA VAL A 39 10.70 -11.75 -11.03
C VAL A 39 10.93 -13.26 -11.19
N ILE A 40 11.69 -13.68 -12.20
CA ILE A 40 12.05 -15.09 -12.39
C ILE A 40 12.86 -15.61 -11.20
N ALA A 41 13.85 -14.84 -10.73
CA ALA A 41 14.69 -15.23 -9.60
C ALA A 41 13.89 -15.43 -8.31
N VAL A 42 13.06 -14.44 -7.91
CA VAL A 42 12.26 -14.53 -6.67
C VAL A 42 11.16 -15.57 -6.75
N SER A 43 10.70 -15.93 -7.95
CA SER A 43 9.76 -17.01 -8.15
C SER A 43 10.40 -18.40 -8.15
N GLY A 44 11.74 -18.49 -8.07
CA GLY A 44 12.47 -19.73 -8.21
C GLY A 44 12.29 -20.38 -9.59
N GLY A 45 11.96 -19.58 -10.62
CA GLY A 45 11.62 -20.06 -11.96
C GLY A 45 10.18 -20.55 -12.12
N GLU A 46 9.40 -20.60 -11.04
CA GLU A 46 8.01 -21.11 -11.03
C GLU A 46 6.99 -19.96 -11.01
N ILE A 47 7.06 -19.04 -12.01
CA ILE A 47 6.28 -17.79 -12.06
C ILE A 47 4.79 -18.02 -11.78
N GLU A 48 4.17 -19.05 -12.40
CA GLU A 48 2.72 -19.26 -12.32
C GLU A 48 2.23 -19.75 -10.96
N SER A 49 3.07 -20.43 -10.20
CA SER A 49 2.72 -21.04 -8.91
C SER A 49 3.43 -20.42 -7.71
N SER A 50 4.34 -19.47 -7.92
CA SER A 50 5.15 -18.90 -6.85
C SER A 50 4.31 -18.14 -5.83
N PRO A 51 4.42 -18.45 -4.53
CA PRO A 51 3.79 -17.66 -3.46
C PRO A 51 4.32 -16.22 -3.39
N ALA A 52 5.56 -15.97 -3.85
CA ALA A 52 6.16 -14.63 -3.86
C ALA A 52 5.41 -13.66 -4.79
N LEU A 53 4.66 -14.17 -5.77
CA LEU A 53 3.85 -13.39 -6.70
C LEU A 53 2.34 -13.40 -6.34
N SER A 54 1.94 -13.92 -5.18
CA SER A 54 0.54 -13.88 -4.74
C SER A 54 0.13 -12.47 -4.37
N SER A 55 -1.06 -12.05 -4.79
CA SER A 55 -1.69 -10.78 -4.37
C SER A 55 -2.71 -10.98 -3.24
N THR A 56 -2.96 -12.24 -2.84
CA THR A 56 -3.89 -12.55 -1.76
C THR A 56 -3.23 -12.31 -0.41
N PRO A 57 -3.66 -11.30 0.37
CA PRO A 57 -3.11 -11.04 1.68
C PRO A 57 -3.51 -12.12 2.69
N PRO A 58 -2.68 -12.40 3.70
CA PRO A 58 -3.13 -13.14 4.87
C PRO A 58 -4.30 -12.44 5.55
N THR A 59 -5.25 -13.21 6.09
CA THR A 59 -6.42 -12.68 6.80
C THR A 59 -6.46 -13.13 8.26
N MET A 60 -7.16 -12.38 9.11
CA MET A 60 -7.45 -12.73 10.49
C MET A 60 -8.92 -12.48 10.82
N ALA A 61 -9.45 -13.15 11.85
CA ALA A 61 -10.79 -12.88 12.31
C ALA A 61 -10.89 -11.49 12.95
N ASP A 62 -12.04 -10.83 12.81
CA ASP A 62 -12.20 -9.44 13.28
C ASP A 62 -12.03 -9.33 14.81
N ASP A 63 -12.40 -10.36 15.56
CA ASP A 63 -12.26 -10.41 17.02
C ASP A 63 -10.83 -10.66 17.50
N GLU A 64 -9.93 -10.97 16.59
CA GLU A 64 -8.50 -11.12 16.87
C GLU A 64 -7.72 -9.82 16.72
N VAL A 65 -8.31 -8.78 16.14
CA VAL A 65 -7.65 -7.49 15.88
C VAL A 65 -7.52 -6.69 17.17
N ASP A 66 -6.30 -6.30 17.55
CA ASP A 66 -6.00 -5.45 18.72
C ASP A 66 -5.71 -4.00 18.35
N SER A 67 -5.29 -3.73 17.11
CA SER A 67 -5.09 -2.40 16.54
C SER A 67 -5.32 -2.39 15.03
N LEU A 68 -5.68 -1.23 14.46
CA LEU A 68 -5.72 -1.04 13.00
C LEU A 68 -4.50 -0.27 12.51
N TRP A 69 -3.96 -0.71 11.39
CA TRP A 69 -2.87 -0.07 10.65
C TRP A 69 -3.34 0.29 9.26
N LEU A 70 -3.34 1.60 8.96
CA LEU A 70 -3.92 2.12 7.75
C LEU A 70 -2.83 2.75 6.87
N PHE A 71 -2.54 2.08 5.74
CA PHE A 71 -1.56 2.57 4.76
C PHE A 71 -2.29 3.29 3.62
N SER A 72 -1.84 4.50 3.30
CA SER A 72 -2.46 5.33 2.27
C SER A 72 -2.19 4.80 0.86
N TRP A 73 -3.03 5.26 -0.08
CA TRP A 73 -2.89 4.98 -1.50
C TRP A 73 -2.93 6.28 -2.28
N GLY A 74 -1.75 6.79 -2.56
CA GLY A 74 -1.60 8.05 -3.25
C GLY A 74 -2.08 9.28 -2.46
N TYR A 75 -1.91 10.43 -3.06
CA TYR A 75 -2.40 11.72 -2.57
C TYR A 75 -2.81 12.56 -3.78
N ARG A 76 -3.57 13.61 -3.58
CA ARG A 76 -3.79 14.64 -4.59
C ARG A 76 -2.87 15.83 -4.34
N ILE A 77 -2.53 16.55 -5.41
CA ILE A 77 -1.78 17.81 -5.35
C ILE A 77 -2.80 18.93 -5.55
N ASP A 78 -2.75 19.97 -4.71
CA ASP A 78 -3.59 21.14 -4.88
C ASP A 78 -3.39 21.71 -6.30
N PRO A 79 -4.44 21.80 -7.13
CA PRO A 79 -4.33 22.33 -8.48
C PRO A 79 -3.79 23.76 -8.52
N ALA A 80 -4.01 24.56 -7.46
CA ALA A 80 -3.51 25.93 -7.36
C ALA A 80 -1.98 26.00 -7.23
N ALA A 81 -1.32 24.92 -6.83
CA ALA A 81 0.13 24.85 -6.73
C ALA A 81 0.83 24.80 -8.11
N GLY A 82 0.12 24.41 -9.16
CA GLY A 82 0.70 24.30 -10.51
C GLY A 82 1.79 23.23 -10.64
N ILE A 83 1.82 22.25 -9.73
CA ILE A 83 2.81 21.17 -9.69
C ILE A 83 2.25 19.95 -10.43
N ALA A 84 3.06 19.36 -11.32
CA ALA A 84 2.70 18.14 -12.02
C ALA A 84 2.73 16.92 -11.09
N PRO A 85 1.96 15.85 -11.39
CA PRO A 85 2.09 14.57 -10.74
C PRO A 85 3.51 13.99 -10.86
N VAL A 86 3.92 13.22 -9.86
CA VAL A 86 5.29 12.71 -9.71
C VAL A 86 5.40 11.22 -10.01
N GLY A 87 6.51 10.82 -10.63
CA GLY A 87 6.92 9.43 -10.77
C GLY A 87 7.55 8.88 -9.49
N LEU A 88 7.81 7.57 -9.47
CA LEU A 88 8.29 6.85 -8.27
C LEU A 88 9.64 7.39 -7.75
N THR A 89 10.51 7.86 -8.65
CA THR A 89 11.85 8.36 -8.34
C THR A 89 11.93 9.88 -8.22
N ASP A 90 10.82 10.59 -8.44
CA ASP A 90 10.78 12.04 -8.36
C ASP A 90 10.77 12.51 -6.90
N THR A 91 11.24 13.74 -6.69
CA THR A 91 11.10 14.38 -5.38
C THR A 91 9.62 14.67 -5.10
N PRO A 92 9.07 14.23 -3.96
CA PRO A 92 7.70 14.55 -3.60
C PRO A 92 7.46 16.07 -3.56
N PRO A 93 6.26 16.55 -3.92
CA PRO A 93 5.89 17.94 -3.75
C PRO A 93 5.94 18.38 -2.28
N PRO A 94 6.05 19.70 -2.01
CA PRO A 94 5.95 20.20 -0.64
C PRO A 94 4.66 19.71 0.03
N PHE A 95 4.78 19.25 1.27
CA PHE A 95 3.65 18.67 2.02
C PHE A 95 2.43 19.60 2.12
N ALA A 96 2.68 20.93 2.20
CA ALA A 96 1.62 21.93 2.31
C ALA A 96 0.63 21.96 1.13
N VAL A 97 1.00 21.39 -0.02
CA VAL A 97 0.12 21.30 -1.20
C VAL A 97 -0.47 19.91 -1.41
N LEU A 98 -0.16 18.97 -0.52
CA LEU A 98 -0.71 17.61 -0.59
C LEU A 98 -2.06 17.54 0.10
N GLN A 99 -2.97 16.78 -0.48
CA GLN A 99 -4.32 16.55 0.02
C GLN A 99 -4.63 15.05 -0.01
N PRO A 100 -5.43 14.54 0.94
CA PRO A 100 -5.97 13.19 0.83
C PRO A 100 -6.73 12.99 -0.48
N GLY A 101 -6.55 11.82 -1.10
CA GLY A 101 -7.33 11.44 -2.29
C GLY A 101 -8.59 10.66 -1.92
N PRO A 102 -9.51 10.43 -2.88
CA PRO A 102 -10.77 9.72 -2.64
C PRO A 102 -10.56 8.28 -2.17
N VAL A 103 -9.43 7.65 -2.53
CA VAL A 103 -9.07 6.30 -2.05
C VAL A 103 -8.79 6.33 -0.55
N ASN A 104 -8.07 7.33 -0.04
CA ASN A 104 -7.81 7.49 1.38
C ASN A 104 -9.10 7.75 2.18
N ALA A 105 -10.02 8.52 1.61
CA ALA A 105 -11.35 8.70 2.18
C ALA A 105 -12.15 7.37 2.21
N ALA A 106 -12.00 6.51 1.21
CA ALA A 106 -12.62 5.19 1.21
C ALA A 106 -12.01 4.26 2.26
N ILE A 107 -10.68 4.25 2.42
CA ILE A 107 -9.97 3.52 3.48
C ILE A 107 -10.45 4.00 4.86
N ALA A 108 -10.56 5.30 5.08
CA ALA A 108 -11.05 5.87 6.34
C ALA A 108 -12.48 5.42 6.66
N ARG A 109 -13.39 5.39 5.66
CA ARG A 109 -14.76 4.87 5.85
C ARG A 109 -14.77 3.39 6.23
N THR A 110 -13.95 2.55 5.57
CA THR A 110 -13.81 1.13 5.93
C THR A 110 -13.34 0.97 7.37
N ALA A 111 -12.31 1.71 7.77
CA ALA A 111 -11.78 1.68 9.14
C ALA A 111 -12.82 2.16 10.16
N THR A 112 -13.54 3.26 9.88
CA THR A 112 -14.60 3.77 10.74
C THR A 112 -15.73 2.75 10.94
N ALA A 113 -16.15 2.08 9.86
CA ALA A 113 -17.15 1.01 9.94
C ALA A 113 -16.66 -0.20 10.77
N PHE A 114 -15.37 -0.54 10.66
CA PHE A 114 -14.77 -1.61 11.47
C PHE A 114 -14.77 -1.25 12.96
N VAL A 115 -14.24 -0.08 13.33
CA VAL A 115 -14.13 0.32 14.76
C VAL A 115 -15.47 0.61 15.41
N ALA A 116 -16.54 0.89 14.64
CA ALA A 116 -17.89 1.00 15.15
C ALA A 116 -18.38 -0.31 15.79
N ASN A 117 -17.91 -1.45 15.30
CA ASN A 117 -18.25 -2.77 15.80
C ASN A 117 -17.17 -3.34 16.73
N ARG A 118 -15.92 -2.93 16.55
CA ARG A 118 -14.77 -3.36 17.35
C ARG A 118 -13.88 -2.16 17.66
N PRO A 119 -14.10 -1.44 18.77
CA PRO A 119 -13.27 -0.31 19.17
C PRO A 119 -11.83 -0.78 19.47
N VAL A 120 -10.89 -0.35 18.63
CA VAL A 120 -9.45 -0.58 18.78
C VAL A 120 -8.70 0.69 18.37
N PRO A 121 -7.46 0.92 18.88
CA PRO A 121 -6.65 2.05 18.46
C PRO A 121 -6.33 1.96 16.97
N ILE A 122 -6.20 3.12 16.33
CA ILE A 122 -5.88 3.26 14.90
C ILE A 122 -4.53 3.95 14.76
N ILE A 123 -3.63 3.34 14.00
CA ILE A 123 -2.37 3.94 13.54
C ILE A 123 -2.55 4.18 12.03
N ALA A 124 -2.55 5.42 11.59
CA ALA A 124 -2.89 5.78 10.23
C ALA A 124 -1.90 6.77 9.63
N GLN A 125 -1.55 6.55 8.36
CA GLN A 125 -0.84 7.56 7.58
C GLN A 125 -1.67 8.85 7.52
N TRP A 126 -1.01 9.98 7.51
CA TRP A 126 -1.60 11.30 7.69
C TRP A 126 -2.79 11.59 6.76
N GLU A 127 -2.77 11.09 5.52
CA GLU A 127 -3.87 11.28 4.57
C GLU A 127 -5.17 10.65 5.09
N ILE A 128 -5.04 9.44 5.63
CA ILE A 128 -6.18 8.72 6.17
C ILE A 128 -6.57 9.29 7.52
N ALA A 129 -5.60 9.66 8.35
CA ALA A 129 -5.85 10.27 9.65
C ALA A 129 -6.68 11.56 9.54
N ARG A 130 -6.42 12.41 8.53
CA ARG A 130 -7.22 13.61 8.25
C ARG A 130 -8.66 13.27 7.85
N GLU A 131 -8.85 12.23 7.04
CA GLU A 131 -10.19 11.76 6.67
C GLU A 131 -10.95 11.17 7.86
N LEU A 132 -10.26 10.45 8.75
CA LEU A 132 -10.83 9.93 10.00
C LEU A 132 -11.26 11.06 10.95
N ASP A 133 -10.48 12.13 11.05
CA ASP A 133 -10.83 13.32 11.83
C ASP A 133 -12.11 13.98 11.29
N CYS A 134 -12.22 14.12 9.95
CA CYS A 134 -13.42 14.61 9.29
C CYS A 134 -14.67 13.74 9.59
N LEU A 135 -14.48 12.43 9.78
CA LEU A 135 -15.54 11.49 10.14
C LEU A 135 -15.82 11.45 11.64
N GLY A 136 -15.04 12.18 12.47
CA GLY A 136 -15.16 12.22 13.92
C GLY A 136 -14.68 10.94 14.61
N THR A 137 -13.88 10.13 13.93
CA THR A 137 -13.26 8.91 14.51
C THR A 137 -12.19 9.32 15.52
N ARG A 138 -12.20 8.67 16.68
CA ARG A 138 -11.29 8.99 17.81
C ARG A 138 -10.21 7.92 17.97
N ASP A 139 -9.25 8.19 18.85
CA ASP A 139 -8.15 7.28 19.20
C ASP A 139 -7.27 6.93 17.97
N VAL A 140 -7.00 7.95 17.13
CA VAL A 140 -6.17 7.86 15.93
C VAL A 140 -4.79 8.43 16.23
N ILE A 141 -3.76 7.62 15.99
CA ILE A 141 -2.36 8.05 15.94
C ILE A 141 -2.01 8.34 14.50
N SER A 142 -1.79 9.62 14.17
CA SER A 142 -1.40 10.04 12.82
C SER A 142 0.10 9.87 12.63
N VAL A 143 0.48 9.18 11.55
CA VAL A 143 1.88 9.05 11.11
C VAL A 143 2.14 10.13 10.07
N GLU A 144 2.77 11.21 10.52
CA GLU A 144 3.08 12.38 9.70
C GLU A 144 4.41 12.20 8.94
N PRO A 145 4.63 12.90 7.81
CA PRO A 145 5.92 12.98 7.17
C PRO A 145 7.01 13.47 8.13
N VAL A 146 8.20 12.89 8.02
CA VAL A 146 9.32 13.27 8.89
C VAL A 146 9.95 14.57 8.40
N GLN A 147 10.12 15.52 9.32
CA GLN A 147 10.89 16.73 9.06
C GLN A 147 12.37 16.44 9.19
N GLU A 148 13.11 16.59 8.09
CA GLU A 148 14.55 16.41 8.06
C GLU A 148 15.29 17.64 8.62
N PRO A 149 16.54 17.49 9.10
CA PRO A 149 17.31 18.59 9.69
C PRO A 149 17.55 19.79 8.75
N ASP A 150 17.49 19.59 7.45
CA ASP A 150 17.64 20.63 6.43
C ASP A 150 16.34 21.41 6.17
N GLY A 151 15.26 21.06 6.86
CA GLY A 151 13.93 21.67 6.71
C GLY A 151 13.07 21.05 5.63
N THR A 152 13.58 20.04 4.92
CA THR A 152 12.76 19.27 3.95
C THR A 152 11.83 18.30 4.67
N GLN A 153 10.76 17.88 4.03
CA GLN A 153 9.86 16.85 4.54
C GLN A 153 10.02 15.58 3.71
N ARG A 154 10.29 14.47 4.40
CA ARG A 154 10.38 13.15 3.79
C ARG A 154 9.04 12.44 3.91
N TYR A 155 8.44 12.13 2.76
CA TYR A 155 7.31 11.24 2.65
C TYR A 155 7.74 9.82 3.04
N LEU A 156 6.96 9.16 3.89
CA LEU A 156 7.32 7.84 4.41
C LEU A 156 6.91 6.73 3.44
N SER A 157 7.79 5.77 3.26
CA SER A 157 7.43 4.48 2.65
C SER A 157 6.63 3.62 3.64
N THR A 158 5.92 2.60 3.17
CA THR A 158 5.15 1.71 4.06
C THR A 158 6.02 1.07 5.17
N PRO A 159 7.26 0.59 4.93
CA PRO A 159 8.14 0.14 6.01
C PRO A 159 8.52 1.24 7.01
N ASP A 160 8.77 2.48 6.54
CA ASP A 160 9.04 3.62 7.42
C ASP A 160 7.84 3.93 8.32
N GLU A 161 6.63 3.88 7.77
CA GLU A 161 5.38 4.10 8.50
C GLU A 161 5.18 3.09 9.62
N VAL A 162 5.50 1.82 9.37
CA VAL A 162 5.46 0.79 10.41
C VAL A 162 6.41 1.15 11.54
N THR A 163 7.64 1.55 11.22
CA THR A 163 8.65 1.91 12.22
C THR A 163 8.24 3.13 13.03
N VAL A 164 7.82 4.21 12.37
CA VAL A 164 7.39 5.45 13.03
C VAL A 164 6.11 5.23 13.81
N GLY A 165 5.14 4.51 13.24
CA GLY A 165 3.86 4.21 13.89
C GLY A 165 4.02 3.39 15.17
N GLN A 166 4.94 2.40 15.19
CA GLN A 166 5.26 1.64 16.40
C GLN A 166 5.84 2.54 17.49
N GLN A 167 6.74 3.46 17.13
CA GLN A 167 7.31 4.40 18.10
C GLN A 167 6.22 5.32 18.66
N LEU A 168 5.36 5.89 17.80
CA LEU A 168 4.27 6.77 18.24
C LEU A 168 3.26 6.01 19.12
N ALA A 169 2.94 4.78 18.81
CA ALA A 169 2.07 3.93 19.64
C ALA A 169 2.68 3.68 21.01
N ALA A 170 3.98 3.36 21.07
CA ALA A 170 4.69 3.16 22.31
C ALA A 170 4.72 4.44 23.17
N ASP A 171 5.00 5.59 22.57
CA ASP A 171 5.03 6.89 23.24
C ASP A 171 3.65 7.30 23.79
N ALA A 172 2.58 6.88 23.09
CA ALA A 172 1.19 7.06 23.53
C ALA A 172 0.71 6.01 24.54
N GLY A 173 1.55 5.01 24.88
CA GLY A 173 1.18 3.91 25.78
C GLY A 173 0.16 2.93 25.18
N VAL A 174 0.06 2.89 23.84
CA VAL A 174 -0.85 2.00 23.12
C VAL A 174 -0.20 0.65 22.88
N THR A 175 -0.87 -0.43 23.30
CA THR A 175 -0.46 -1.80 22.98
C THR A 175 -0.97 -2.16 21.57
N VAL A 176 -0.06 -2.46 20.66
CA VAL A 176 -0.41 -2.76 19.26
C VAL A 176 -1.06 -4.14 19.13
N GLY A 177 -0.51 -5.18 19.79
CA GLY A 177 -1.02 -6.56 19.68
C GLY A 177 -1.05 -7.09 18.25
N ARG A 178 -2.17 -7.73 17.86
CA ARG A 178 -2.41 -8.21 16.49
C ARG A 178 -2.94 -7.07 15.60
N ALA A 179 -2.23 -6.81 14.51
CA ALA A 179 -2.43 -5.65 13.65
C ALA A 179 -3.37 -5.98 12.46
N GLY A 180 -4.58 -5.41 12.47
CA GLY A 180 -5.47 -5.44 11.33
C GLY A 180 -5.05 -4.39 10.29
N VAL A 181 -4.65 -4.82 9.09
CA VAL A 181 -4.25 -3.90 8.01
C VAL A 181 -5.46 -3.58 7.13
N ILE A 182 -5.79 -2.28 7.00
CA ILE A 182 -6.79 -1.77 6.06
C ILE A 182 -6.10 -0.76 5.14
N THR A 183 -6.16 -1.00 3.85
CA THR A 183 -5.55 -0.19 2.81
C THR A 183 -6.27 -0.38 1.48
N PHE A 184 -5.75 0.15 0.40
CA PHE A 184 -6.20 -0.18 -0.96
C PHE A 184 -5.94 -1.65 -1.29
N SER A 185 -6.87 -2.31 -1.98
CA SER A 185 -6.81 -3.77 -2.22
C SER A 185 -5.50 -4.23 -2.87
N ALA A 186 -4.96 -3.47 -3.84
CA ALA A 186 -3.71 -3.83 -4.50
C ALA A 186 -2.48 -3.67 -3.59
N LEU A 187 -2.56 -2.83 -2.54
CA LEU A 187 -1.51 -2.67 -1.53
C LEU A 187 -1.66 -3.65 -0.36
N ALA A 188 -2.76 -4.39 -0.27
CA ALA A 188 -3.07 -5.20 0.92
C ALA A 188 -2.00 -6.27 1.21
N PHE A 189 -1.59 -7.03 0.19
CA PHE A 189 -0.52 -8.04 0.38
C PHE A 189 0.82 -7.37 0.70
N PRO A 190 1.38 -6.45 -0.10
CA PRO A 190 2.66 -5.81 0.24
C PRO A 190 2.60 -5.02 1.55
N GLY A 191 1.49 -4.39 1.89
CA GLY A 191 1.30 -3.69 3.15
C GLY A 191 1.35 -4.62 4.37
N VAL A 192 0.67 -5.77 4.31
CA VAL A 192 0.78 -6.81 5.35
C VAL A 192 2.20 -7.33 5.47
N MET A 193 2.88 -7.56 4.34
CA MET A 193 4.27 -8.07 4.37
C MET A 193 5.22 -7.03 4.96
N ALA A 194 5.08 -5.74 4.64
CA ALA A 194 5.86 -4.67 5.24
C ALA A 194 5.61 -4.57 6.75
N ALA A 195 4.36 -4.68 7.20
CA ALA A 195 4.01 -4.70 8.62
C ALA A 195 4.67 -5.89 9.34
N ARG A 196 4.63 -7.09 8.75
CA ARG A 196 5.27 -8.30 9.31
C ARG A 196 6.79 -8.20 9.37
N GLN A 197 7.43 -7.63 8.34
CA GLN A 197 8.87 -7.38 8.35
C GLN A 197 9.26 -6.37 9.44
N GLY A 198 8.40 -5.40 9.73
CA GLY A 198 8.52 -4.51 10.88
C GLY A 198 8.24 -5.16 12.23
N GLY A 199 7.95 -6.48 12.28
CA GLY A 199 7.75 -7.25 13.51
C GLY A 199 6.31 -7.27 14.02
N LEU A 200 5.33 -6.80 13.26
CA LEU A 200 3.91 -6.87 13.62
C LEU A 200 3.33 -8.26 13.27
N ASP A 201 2.47 -8.81 14.12
CA ASP A 201 1.57 -9.90 13.75
C ASP A 201 0.39 -9.31 12.98
N ALA A 202 0.54 -9.19 11.65
CA ALA A 202 -0.34 -8.41 10.78
C ALA A 202 -1.09 -9.28 9.77
N ALA A 203 -2.36 -8.93 9.53
CA ALA A 203 -3.20 -9.52 8.48
C ALA A 203 -4.38 -8.58 8.17
N VAL A 204 -5.09 -8.83 7.07
CA VAL A 204 -6.33 -8.10 6.74
C VAL A 204 -7.49 -8.68 7.56
N PRO A 205 -8.29 -7.88 8.27
CA PRO A 205 -9.50 -8.35 8.93
C PRO A 205 -10.53 -8.90 7.91
N VAL A 206 -11.13 -10.06 8.18
CA VAL A 206 -12.06 -10.73 7.24
C VAL A 206 -13.28 -9.85 6.92
N GLY A 207 -13.75 -9.06 7.90
CA GLY A 207 -14.89 -8.15 7.74
C GLY A 207 -14.56 -6.82 7.06
N ALA A 208 -13.29 -6.53 6.77
CA ALA A 208 -12.89 -5.28 6.12
C ALA A 208 -13.08 -5.35 4.60
N VAL A 209 -13.96 -4.51 4.06
CA VAL A 209 -14.14 -4.37 2.61
C VAL A 209 -13.14 -3.33 2.10
N LEU A 210 -12.04 -3.80 1.50
CA LEU A 210 -10.99 -2.92 1.00
C LEU A 210 -11.44 -2.17 -0.27
N PRO A 211 -11.07 -0.87 -0.43
CA PRO A 211 -11.31 -0.14 -1.67
C PRO A 211 -10.56 -0.75 -2.84
N THR A 212 -11.18 -0.73 -4.03
CA THR A 212 -10.64 -1.29 -5.28
C THR A 212 -10.56 -0.28 -6.43
N GLU A 213 -11.20 0.88 -6.29
CA GLU A 213 -11.27 1.88 -7.35
C GLU A 213 -10.06 2.82 -7.29
N TYR A 214 -9.30 2.87 -8.38
CA TYR A 214 -8.14 3.74 -8.54
C TYR A 214 -8.56 5.21 -8.68
N ASP A 215 -7.67 6.12 -8.26
CA ASP A 215 -7.83 7.56 -8.50
C ASP A 215 -6.97 8.01 -9.70
N PRO A 216 -7.56 8.23 -10.89
CA PRO A 216 -6.80 8.66 -12.07
C PRO A 216 -6.19 10.06 -11.94
N GLU A 217 -6.64 10.84 -10.94
CA GLU A 217 -6.10 12.17 -10.62
C GLU A 217 -5.09 12.17 -9.48
N SER A 218 -4.65 10.97 -9.01
CA SER A 218 -3.63 10.89 -7.98
C SER A 218 -2.38 11.69 -8.37
N GLY A 219 -1.76 12.36 -7.40
CA GLY A 219 -0.47 13.04 -7.54
C GLY A 219 0.70 12.07 -7.72
N GLN A 220 0.52 10.80 -7.40
CA GLN A 220 1.49 9.73 -7.60
C GLN A 220 1.09 8.89 -8.82
N LEU A 221 1.86 8.95 -9.91
CA LEU A 221 1.50 8.33 -11.19
C LEU A 221 1.27 6.83 -11.07
N TRP A 222 2.03 6.13 -10.24
CA TRP A 222 1.93 4.67 -10.07
C TRP A 222 0.69 4.20 -9.29
N THR A 223 -0.06 5.10 -8.68
CA THR A 223 -1.29 4.78 -7.94
C THR A 223 -2.57 5.05 -8.74
N ARG A 224 -2.45 5.39 -10.02
CA ARG A 224 -3.58 5.82 -10.87
C ARG A 224 -4.35 4.68 -11.53
N SER A 225 -3.69 3.56 -11.76
CA SER A 225 -4.28 2.39 -12.43
C SER A 225 -3.53 1.12 -12.04
N LEU A 226 -4.14 -0.02 -12.32
CA LEU A 226 -3.49 -1.33 -12.17
C LEU A 226 -2.24 -1.44 -13.07
N GLU A 227 -2.33 -0.98 -14.31
CA GLU A 227 -1.22 -0.96 -15.26
C GLU A 227 0.00 -0.20 -14.73
N ALA A 228 -0.22 0.98 -14.13
CA ALA A 228 0.85 1.78 -13.54
C ALA A 228 1.42 1.17 -12.26
N TRP A 229 0.59 0.44 -11.49
CA TRP A 229 0.98 -0.17 -10.22
C TRP A 229 1.79 -1.46 -10.38
N LEU A 230 1.41 -2.35 -11.29
CA LEU A 230 1.99 -3.68 -11.38
C LEU A 230 3.53 -3.70 -11.50
N PRO A 231 4.20 -2.86 -12.32
CA PRO A 231 5.66 -2.82 -12.35
C PRO A 231 6.28 -2.45 -11.01
N VAL A 232 5.64 -1.55 -10.24
CA VAL A 232 6.10 -1.11 -8.91
C VAL A 232 5.93 -2.24 -7.89
N ASP A 233 4.80 -2.94 -7.92
CA ASP A 233 4.53 -4.09 -7.05
C ASP A 233 5.53 -5.23 -7.33
N LEU A 234 5.76 -5.57 -8.58
CA LEU A 234 6.73 -6.61 -8.98
C LEU A 234 8.16 -6.26 -8.54
N PHE A 235 8.56 -4.99 -8.68
CA PHE A 235 9.85 -4.52 -8.21
C PHE A 235 9.96 -4.61 -6.68
N GLY A 236 8.93 -4.15 -5.95
CA GLY A 236 8.87 -4.25 -4.49
C GLY A 236 8.99 -5.70 -4.00
N ARG A 237 8.27 -6.63 -4.63
CA ARG A 237 8.35 -8.07 -4.32
C ARG A 237 9.74 -8.66 -4.59
N ALA A 238 10.40 -8.22 -5.67
CA ALA A 238 11.74 -8.66 -5.99
C ALA A 238 12.77 -8.24 -4.92
N ILE A 239 12.63 -7.03 -4.37
CA ILE A 239 13.49 -6.55 -3.28
C ILE A 239 13.18 -7.25 -1.95
N LEU A 240 11.90 -7.47 -1.63
CA LEU A 240 11.48 -8.01 -0.35
C LEU A 240 11.78 -9.51 -0.18
N ASN A 241 11.95 -10.24 -1.28
CA ASN A 241 12.17 -11.70 -1.27
C ASN A 241 13.55 -12.12 -1.79
N GLY A 242 14.40 -11.20 -2.24
CA GLY A 242 15.78 -11.42 -2.66
C GLY A 242 16.74 -11.13 -1.52
#